data_b152c299be5cd1221d791173b1206c5b
#
_entry.id   b152c299be5cd1221d791173b1206c5b
#
_cell.length_a   1.000
_cell.length_b   1.000
_cell.length_c   1.000
_cell.angle_alpha   90.00
_cell.angle_beta   90.00
_cell.angle_gamma   90.00
#
_symmetry.space_group_name_H-M   'P 1'
#
loop_
_entity.id
_entity.type
_entity.pdbx_description
1 polymer ?
#
loop_
_entity_poly.entity_id
_entity_poly.type
_entity_poly.pdbx_seq_one_letter_code
_entity_poly.pdbx_strand_id
1 'polypeptide(L)'
;MKFRLWIACLALVGLAGCTQAPIRNVSDTPVVTGTGKPATIEQVRSSIVRAGNGLGWEMTPNDPGLVVGRLALRGHVAIIEVRYTAKDYSITYKDSTNLDYRDGQIHKNYNGWIENLDRDIRSNMLAV
;
A
#
# COMPACT_ATOMS: atom_id res chain seq x y z
N MET A 1 4.26 -60.10 -29.77
CA MET A 1 3.94 -58.64 -29.83
C MET A 1 4.00 -58.05 -28.42
N LYS A 2 5.00 -57.27 -28.17
CA LYS A 2 5.12 -56.59 -26.88
C LYS A 2 4.54 -55.19 -27.02
N PHE A 3 3.36 -54.96 -26.45
CA PHE A 3 2.81 -53.61 -26.30
C PHE A 3 3.57 -52.90 -25.20
N ARG A 4 4.38 -51.91 -25.55
CA ARG A 4 4.97 -50.98 -24.60
C ARG A 4 3.91 -49.91 -24.27
N LEU A 5 3.32 -50.02 -23.08
CA LEU A 5 2.49 -49.00 -22.53
C LEU A 5 3.40 -47.82 -22.14
N TRP A 6 3.34 -46.75 -22.90
CA TRP A 6 3.91 -45.48 -22.50
C TRP A 6 2.94 -44.81 -21.53
N ILE A 7 3.27 -44.87 -20.25
CA ILE A 7 2.55 -44.08 -19.25
C ILE A 7 3.08 -42.64 -19.40
N ALA A 8 2.29 -41.80 -20.05
CA ALA A 8 2.52 -40.37 -20.05
C ALA A 8 2.18 -39.86 -18.63
N CYS A 9 3.20 -39.64 -17.82
CA CYS A 9 3.05 -38.85 -16.59
C CYS A 9 2.68 -37.42 -16.98
N LEU A 10 1.39 -37.13 -16.94
CA LEU A 10 0.90 -35.76 -17.00
C LEU A 10 1.29 -35.08 -15.67
N ALA A 11 2.43 -34.36 -15.66
CA ALA A 11 2.78 -33.51 -14.57
C ALA A 11 1.75 -32.38 -14.55
N LEU A 12 0.79 -32.46 -13.65
CA LEU A 12 -0.02 -31.29 -13.24
C LEU A 12 0.94 -30.29 -12.59
N VAL A 13 1.45 -29.36 -13.39
CA VAL A 13 2.03 -28.14 -12.86
C VAL A 13 0.87 -27.38 -12.24
N GLY A 14 0.69 -27.57 -10.93
CA GLY A 14 -0.22 -26.74 -10.15
C GLY A 14 0.22 -25.28 -10.33
N LEU A 15 -0.60 -24.49 -10.99
CA LEU A 15 -0.54 -23.04 -10.94
C LEU A 15 -0.81 -22.65 -9.47
N ALA A 16 0.25 -22.66 -8.65
CA ALA A 16 0.21 -21.98 -7.38
C ALA A 16 -0.01 -20.50 -7.70
N GLY A 17 -1.26 -20.04 -7.56
CA GLY A 17 -1.58 -18.63 -7.74
C GLY A 17 -0.63 -17.81 -6.89
N CYS A 18 0.16 -16.91 -7.52
CA CYS A 18 1.07 -16.02 -6.83
C CYS A 18 0.25 -15.09 -5.94
N THR A 19 0.18 -15.38 -4.63
CA THR A 19 -0.46 -14.51 -3.63
C THR A 19 0.47 -13.37 -3.21
N GLN A 20 1.74 -13.44 -3.57
CA GLN A 20 2.77 -12.45 -3.28
C GLN A 20 3.08 -11.59 -4.50
N ALA A 21 3.46 -10.36 -4.24
CA ALA A 21 3.89 -9.40 -5.25
C ALA A 21 5.01 -8.52 -4.69
N PRO A 22 5.81 -7.88 -5.57
CA PRO A 22 6.75 -6.87 -5.11
C PRO A 22 6.02 -5.80 -4.30
N ILE A 23 6.63 -5.40 -3.19
CA ILE A 23 6.04 -4.40 -2.31
C ILE A 23 5.87 -3.08 -3.06
N ARG A 24 4.67 -2.49 -2.91
CA ARG A 24 4.36 -1.21 -3.51
C ARG A 24 4.69 -0.09 -2.54
N ASN A 25 5.61 0.76 -2.93
CA ASN A 25 5.81 2.06 -2.32
C ASN A 25 5.29 3.15 -3.26
N VAL A 26 4.87 4.26 -2.68
CA VAL A 26 4.48 5.48 -3.40
C VAL A 26 5.57 6.50 -3.13
N SER A 27 6.18 7.05 -4.18
CA SER A 27 7.33 7.93 -4.04
C SER A 27 7.07 9.27 -4.69
N ASP A 28 7.32 10.35 -3.94
CA ASP A 28 7.35 11.73 -4.42
C ASP A 28 6.11 12.12 -5.26
N THR A 29 4.92 11.72 -4.80
CA THR A 29 3.68 12.06 -5.48
C THR A 29 3.39 13.54 -5.31
N PRO A 30 3.22 14.31 -6.39
CA PRO A 30 2.90 15.71 -6.31
C PRO A 30 1.55 15.97 -5.62
N VAL A 31 1.51 16.97 -4.76
CA VAL A 31 0.26 17.49 -4.19
C VAL A 31 -0.43 18.35 -5.24
N VAL A 32 -1.66 17.96 -5.61
CA VAL A 32 -2.50 18.70 -6.57
C VAL A 32 -3.80 19.08 -5.86
N THR A 33 -4.06 20.38 -5.74
CA THR A 33 -5.31 20.90 -5.15
C THR A 33 -6.36 21.17 -6.22
N GLY A 34 -7.64 21.13 -5.83
CA GLY A 34 -8.74 21.43 -6.75
C GLY A 34 -8.77 22.88 -7.22
N THR A 35 -8.24 23.80 -6.41
CA THR A 35 -8.16 25.25 -6.77
C THR A 35 -6.95 25.58 -7.63
N GLY A 36 -5.98 24.66 -7.77
CA GLY A 36 -4.69 24.93 -8.42
C GLY A 36 -3.76 25.81 -7.61
N LYS A 37 -4.16 26.25 -6.41
CA LYS A 37 -3.30 27.01 -5.50
C LYS A 37 -2.43 26.05 -4.68
N PRO A 38 -1.23 26.48 -4.24
CA PRO A 38 -0.41 25.65 -3.36
C PRO A 38 -1.16 25.30 -2.08
N ALA A 39 -1.06 24.02 -1.66
CA ALA A 39 -1.56 23.58 -0.36
C ALA A 39 -0.64 24.06 0.76
N THR A 40 -1.19 24.25 1.95
CA THR A 40 -0.39 24.36 3.15
C THR A 40 0.03 22.98 3.63
N ILE A 41 1.11 22.88 4.40
CA ILE A 41 1.56 21.61 4.96
C ILE A 41 0.49 20.99 5.88
N GLU A 42 -0.30 21.82 6.57
CA GLU A 42 -1.41 21.40 7.41
C GLU A 42 -2.56 20.77 6.60
N GLN A 43 -2.85 21.33 5.43
CA GLN A 43 -3.85 20.76 4.52
C GLN A 43 -3.40 19.40 3.99
N VAL A 44 -2.11 19.26 3.68
CA VAL A 44 -1.54 17.97 3.25
C VAL A 44 -1.65 16.94 4.36
N ARG A 45 -1.22 17.28 5.58
CA ARG A 45 -1.33 16.40 6.74
C ARG A 45 -2.77 15.97 6.99
N SER A 46 -3.70 16.90 7.02
CA SER A 46 -5.12 16.60 7.24
C SER A 46 -5.69 15.67 6.20
N SER A 47 -5.32 15.86 4.94
CA SER A 47 -5.76 15.00 3.83
C SER A 47 -5.24 13.57 3.99
N ILE A 48 -3.99 13.41 4.40
CA ILE A 48 -3.36 12.10 4.66
C ILE A 48 -4.06 11.40 5.82
N VAL A 49 -4.23 12.09 6.95
CA VAL A 49 -4.83 11.51 8.16
C VAL A 49 -6.30 11.11 7.89
N ARG A 50 -7.08 11.96 7.24
CA ARG A 50 -8.48 11.64 6.92
C ARG A 50 -8.59 10.47 5.95
N ALA A 51 -7.74 10.40 4.93
CA ALA A 51 -7.74 9.28 4.00
C ALA A 51 -7.48 7.95 4.70
N GLY A 52 -6.44 7.88 5.51
CA GLY A 52 -6.11 6.68 6.26
C GLY A 52 -7.19 6.28 7.25
N ASN A 53 -7.66 7.21 8.07
CA ASN A 53 -8.73 6.94 9.04
C ASN A 53 -10.01 6.46 8.35
N GLY A 54 -10.37 7.02 7.20
CA GLY A 54 -11.55 6.60 6.44
C GLY A 54 -11.44 5.18 5.87
N LEU A 55 -10.23 4.66 5.71
CA LEU A 55 -9.94 3.31 5.22
C LEU A 55 -9.64 2.31 6.36
N GLY A 56 -9.76 2.73 7.61
CA GLY A 56 -9.52 1.87 8.76
C GLY A 56 -8.09 1.86 9.28
N TRP A 57 -7.21 2.68 8.72
CA TRP A 57 -5.88 2.90 9.28
C TRP A 57 -5.98 3.76 10.54
N GLU A 58 -5.16 3.44 11.51
CA GLU A 58 -4.87 4.31 12.65
C GLU A 58 -3.70 5.22 12.25
N MET A 59 -4.01 6.49 11.98
CA MET A 59 -3.04 7.47 11.46
C MET A 59 -2.57 8.37 12.59
N THR A 60 -1.29 8.28 12.90
CA THR A 60 -0.67 9.04 14.00
C THR A 60 0.36 10.02 13.44
N PRO A 61 0.09 11.34 13.45
CA PRO A 61 1.13 12.33 13.19
C PRO A 61 2.25 12.18 14.23
N ASN A 62 3.47 12.13 13.75
CA ASN A 62 4.65 11.96 14.60
C ASN A 62 5.50 13.24 14.54
N ASP A 63 6.59 13.22 13.79
CA ASP A 63 7.40 14.42 13.60
C ASP A 63 6.81 15.34 12.52
N PRO A 64 7.23 16.61 12.43
CA PRO A 64 6.88 17.44 11.29
C PRO A 64 7.20 16.71 9.97
N GLY A 65 6.19 16.55 9.10
CA GLY A 65 6.32 15.88 7.83
C GLY A 65 6.26 14.35 7.87
N LEU A 66 5.83 13.75 8.98
CA LEU A 66 5.65 12.30 9.11
C LEU A 66 4.31 11.94 9.75
N VAL A 67 3.61 10.99 9.13
CA VAL A 67 2.46 10.29 9.71
C VAL A 67 2.77 8.79 9.70
N VAL A 68 2.63 8.12 10.82
CA VAL A 68 2.72 6.66 10.91
C VAL A 68 1.32 6.09 10.81
N GLY A 69 1.12 5.15 9.90
CA GLY A 69 -0.14 4.45 9.72
C GLY A 69 -0.04 2.99 10.18
N ARG A 70 -1.07 2.53 10.89
CA ARG A 70 -1.21 1.13 11.30
C ARG A 70 -2.58 0.62 10.87
N LEU A 71 -2.58 -0.48 10.12
CA LEU A 71 -3.81 -1.19 9.77
C LEU A 71 -3.76 -2.59 10.38
N ALA A 72 -4.78 -2.92 11.16
CA ALA A 72 -4.99 -4.28 11.67
C ALA A 72 -6.31 -4.81 11.10
N LEU A 73 -6.24 -5.88 10.32
CA LEU A 73 -7.38 -6.46 9.63
C LEU A 73 -7.25 -7.98 9.59
N ARG A 74 -8.21 -8.68 10.20
CA ARG A 74 -8.29 -10.16 10.17
C ARG A 74 -6.99 -10.87 10.56
N GLY A 75 -6.31 -10.41 11.62
CA GLY A 75 -5.04 -10.98 12.05
C GLY A 75 -3.82 -10.54 11.24
N HIS A 76 -4.00 -9.71 10.24
CA HIS A 76 -2.92 -9.06 9.50
C HIS A 76 -2.65 -7.68 10.06
N VAL A 77 -1.39 -7.29 10.15
CA VAL A 77 -1.00 -5.94 10.56
C VAL A 77 -0.02 -5.37 9.54
N ALA A 78 -0.27 -4.14 9.13
CA ALA A 78 0.67 -3.37 8.33
C ALA A 78 1.01 -2.07 9.03
N ILE A 79 2.27 -1.67 8.98
CA ILE A 79 2.76 -0.38 9.47
C ILE A 79 3.46 0.33 8.32
N ILE A 80 3.09 1.56 8.11
CA ILE A 80 3.62 2.42 7.05
C ILE A 80 4.08 3.76 7.61
N GLU A 81 4.97 4.41 6.87
CA GLU A 81 5.32 5.80 7.06
C GLU A 81 4.85 6.62 5.85
N VAL A 82 4.14 7.69 6.12
CA VAL A 82 3.80 8.70 5.12
C VAL A 82 4.60 9.95 5.41
N ARG A 83 5.61 10.21 4.57
CA ARG A 83 6.40 11.44 4.63
C ARG A 83 5.79 12.45 3.67
N TYR A 84 5.72 13.69 4.09
CA TYR A 84 5.05 14.73 3.31
C TYR A 84 5.69 16.10 3.50
N THR A 85 5.54 16.90 2.47
CA THR A 85 5.80 18.33 2.45
C THR A 85 4.53 19.03 1.96
N ALA A 86 4.56 20.34 1.77
CA ALA A 86 3.46 21.04 1.11
C ALA A 86 3.34 20.70 -0.39
N LYS A 87 4.35 20.07 -0.99
CA LYS A 87 4.45 19.85 -2.45
C LYS A 87 4.33 18.40 -2.88
N ASP A 88 4.69 17.45 -2.02
CA ASP A 88 4.70 16.02 -2.34
C ASP A 88 4.52 15.14 -1.10
N TYR A 89 4.27 13.87 -1.34
CA TYR A 89 4.24 12.85 -0.28
C TYR A 89 4.72 11.49 -0.80
N SER A 90 5.15 10.67 0.14
CA SER A 90 5.59 9.29 -0.12
C SER A 90 4.99 8.35 0.91
N ILE A 91 4.61 7.13 0.49
CA ILE A 91 4.13 6.08 1.37
C ILE A 91 5.12 4.93 1.31
N THR A 92 5.69 4.57 2.45
CA THR A 92 6.73 3.55 2.53
C THR A 92 6.34 2.47 3.53
N TYR A 93 6.54 1.22 3.16
CA TYR A 93 6.42 0.07 4.06
C TYR A 93 7.42 0.22 5.22
N LYS A 94 6.94 -0.07 6.44
CA LYS A 94 7.79 -0.09 7.63
C LYS A 94 7.87 -1.48 8.24
N ASP A 95 6.74 -2.12 8.50
CA ASP A 95 6.66 -3.42 9.15
C ASP A 95 5.32 -4.11 8.87
N SER A 96 5.24 -5.41 9.10
CA SER A 96 4.01 -6.17 8.96
C SER A 96 4.00 -7.46 9.79
N THR A 97 2.79 -7.97 10.04
CA THR A 97 2.55 -9.28 10.66
C THR A 97 1.56 -10.05 9.79
N ASN A 98 1.85 -11.33 9.53
CA ASN A 98 1.02 -12.24 8.72
C ASN A 98 0.75 -11.77 7.29
N LEU A 99 1.66 -11.03 6.69
CA LEU A 99 1.60 -10.61 5.28
C LEU A 99 2.69 -11.26 4.42
N ASP A 100 3.37 -12.26 4.97
CA ASP A 100 4.40 -13.04 4.27
C ASP A 100 5.49 -12.17 3.64
N TYR A 101 5.87 -11.09 4.33
CA TYR A 101 6.92 -10.20 3.85
C TYR A 101 8.27 -10.92 3.84
N ARG A 102 8.90 -10.98 2.66
CA ARG A 102 10.22 -11.57 2.46
C ARG A 102 10.86 -10.99 1.21
N ASP A 103 12.10 -10.53 1.34
CA ASP A 103 12.93 -10.09 0.20
C ASP A 103 12.23 -9.10 -0.75
N GLY A 104 11.52 -8.12 -0.19
CA GLY A 104 10.79 -7.13 -0.96
C GLY A 104 9.49 -7.62 -1.59
N GLN A 105 9.05 -8.84 -1.26
CA GLN A 105 7.77 -9.41 -1.66
C GLN A 105 6.81 -9.40 -0.46
N ILE A 106 5.52 -9.20 -0.71
CA ILE A 106 4.48 -9.17 0.31
C ILE A 106 3.18 -9.72 -0.26
N HIS A 107 2.27 -10.14 0.63
CA HIS A 107 0.93 -10.53 0.20
C HIS A 107 0.25 -9.38 -0.58
N LYS A 108 -0.29 -9.70 -1.75
CA LYS A 108 -0.85 -8.70 -2.69
C LYS A 108 -1.93 -7.79 -2.09
N ASN A 109 -2.63 -8.24 -1.04
CA ASN A 109 -3.64 -7.42 -0.36
C ASN A 109 -3.05 -6.13 0.22
N TYR A 110 -1.81 -6.18 0.73
CA TYR A 110 -1.10 -4.98 1.19
C TYR A 110 -1.01 -3.92 0.08
N ASN A 111 -0.63 -4.33 -1.12
CA ASN A 111 -0.51 -3.41 -2.26
C ASN A 111 -1.86 -2.76 -2.61
N GLY A 112 -2.95 -3.52 -2.51
CA GLY A 112 -4.31 -2.98 -2.67
C GLY A 112 -4.67 -1.93 -1.62
N TRP A 113 -4.26 -2.14 -0.37
CA TRP A 113 -4.47 -1.16 0.70
C TRP A 113 -3.69 0.14 0.46
N ILE A 114 -2.47 0.03 -0.05
CA ILE A 114 -1.66 1.21 -0.40
C ILE A 114 -2.26 1.97 -1.59
N GLU A 115 -2.75 1.26 -2.61
CA GLU A 115 -3.43 1.88 -3.76
C GLU A 115 -4.67 2.66 -3.32
N ASN A 116 -5.48 2.08 -2.44
CA ASN A 116 -6.66 2.75 -1.90
C ASN A 116 -6.28 3.99 -1.09
N LEU A 117 -5.25 3.90 -0.25
CA LEU A 117 -4.78 5.02 0.55
C LEU A 117 -4.27 6.16 -0.35
N ASP A 118 -3.43 5.85 -1.32
CA ASP A 118 -2.89 6.82 -2.28
C ASP A 118 -4.01 7.53 -3.05
N ARG A 119 -4.99 6.77 -3.55
CA ARG A 119 -6.16 7.32 -4.24
C ARG A 119 -6.95 8.29 -3.35
N ASP A 120 -7.22 7.91 -2.11
CA ASP A 120 -8.03 8.72 -1.20
C ASP A 120 -7.28 9.95 -0.71
N ILE A 121 -5.96 9.88 -0.53
CA ILE A 121 -5.13 11.06 -0.27
C ILE A 121 -5.27 12.06 -1.42
N ARG A 122 -5.09 11.61 -2.66
CA ARG A 122 -5.23 12.48 -3.84
C ARG A 122 -6.63 13.07 -3.96
N SER A 123 -7.66 12.27 -3.71
CA SER A 123 -9.05 12.74 -3.72
C SER A 123 -9.29 13.83 -2.67
N ASN A 124 -8.76 13.67 -1.46
CA ASN A 124 -8.87 14.68 -0.40
C ASN A 124 -8.13 15.96 -0.76
N MET A 125 -6.98 15.86 -1.43
CA MET A 125 -6.25 17.05 -1.90
C MET A 125 -7.03 17.84 -2.94
N LEU A 126 -7.74 17.14 -3.84
CA LEU A 126 -8.58 17.81 -4.85
C LEU A 126 -9.77 18.54 -4.23
N ALA A 127 -10.14 18.24 -3.00
CA ALA A 127 -11.18 18.96 -2.25
C ALA A 127 -10.67 20.22 -1.53
N VAL A 128 -9.40 20.50 -1.63
CA VAL A 128 -8.74 21.69 -1.03
C VAL A 128 -8.75 22.86 -1.99
#